data_07281bb08b80130ecd69d55e30202ff5
#
_entry.id   07281bb08b80130ecd69d55e30202ff5
#
_cell.length_a   1.000
_cell.length_b   1.000
_cell.length_c   1.000
_cell.angle_alpha   90.00
_cell.angle_beta   90.00
_cell.angle_gamma   90.00
#
_symmetry.space_group_name_H-M   'P 1'
#
loop_
_entity.id
_entity.type
_entity.pdbx_description
1 polymer ?
#
loop_
_entity_poly.entity_id
_entity_poly.type
_entity_poly.pdbx_seq_one_letter_code
_entity_poly.pdbx_strand_id
1 'polypeptide(L)'
;MARDYDTIHLIQDAMKDKDDIMTSLFVRMYNRLHERKCYSSALSTSITLQLALKKLGYESLLILGTVAYQDVSYPHIWLEIDQKIYDLAIHLDTQHQPVLLNNDIKVEPPQINVSYNDAKIDYYAFQFADTYIMSDLKRLVGKKYSEYIDNAPQFDIINDVCYIMDIPETKEQADSIMDLAAQYTIKDGEETV
;
A
#
# COMPACT_ATOMS: atom_id res chain seq x y z
N MET A 1 -17.54 6.20 -15.33
CA MET A 1 -16.56 5.11 -15.23
C MET A 1 -17.25 3.98 -14.49
N ALA A 2 -17.38 2.78 -15.07
CA ALA A 2 -17.93 1.64 -14.36
C ALA A 2 -16.99 1.31 -13.19
N ARG A 3 -17.54 1.14 -11.98
CA ARG A 3 -16.78 0.60 -10.85
C ARG A 3 -16.37 -0.81 -11.24
N ASP A 4 -15.12 -1.17 -10.98
CA ASP A 4 -14.66 -2.54 -11.16
C ASP A 4 -15.22 -3.42 -10.04
N TYR A 5 -16.50 -3.81 -10.22
CA TYR A 5 -17.23 -4.64 -9.26
C TYR A 5 -16.53 -5.98 -9.05
N ASP A 6 -15.90 -6.53 -10.09
CA ASP A 6 -15.23 -7.83 -9.99
C ASP A 6 -14.04 -7.76 -9.03
N THR A 7 -13.23 -6.69 -9.09
CA THR A 7 -12.10 -6.52 -8.17
C THR A 7 -12.57 -6.24 -6.74
N ILE A 8 -13.65 -5.47 -6.55
CA ILE A 8 -14.20 -5.26 -5.20
C ILE A 8 -14.66 -6.60 -4.59
N HIS A 9 -15.32 -7.45 -5.34
CA HIS A 9 -15.71 -8.79 -4.88
C HIS A 9 -14.48 -9.65 -4.55
N LEU A 10 -13.42 -9.60 -5.36
CA LEU A 10 -12.18 -10.31 -5.05
C LEU A 10 -11.57 -9.86 -3.72
N ILE A 11 -11.56 -8.55 -3.43
CA ILE A 11 -11.09 -8.01 -2.14
C ILE A 11 -11.98 -8.53 -0.99
N GLN A 12 -13.30 -8.46 -1.15
CA GLN A 12 -14.25 -8.93 -0.13
C GLN A 12 -14.11 -10.44 0.13
N ASP A 13 -13.97 -11.23 -0.91
CA ASP A 13 -13.77 -12.69 -0.78
C ASP A 13 -12.45 -13.04 -0.11
N ALA A 14 -11.38 -12.31 -0.44
CA ALA A 14 -10.07 -12.49 0.19
C ALA A 14 -10.08 -12.11 1.67
N MET A 15 -10.96 -11.19 2.06
CA MET A 15 -11.08 -10.65 3.42
C MET A 15 -12.21 -11.29 4.25
N LYS A 16 -12.87 -12.34 3.75
CA LYS A 16 -14.05 -12.95 4.39
C LYS A 16 -13.82 -13.50 5.79
N ASP A 17 -12.58 -13.76 6.18
CA ASP A 17 -12.15 -14.20 7.51
C ASP A 17 -11.73 -13.02 8.42
N LYS A 18 -11.79 -11.80 7.93
CA LYS A 18 -11.51 -10.57 8.66
C LYS A 18 -12.82 -9.87 9.04
N ASP A 19 -12.74 -8.95 9.98
CA ASP A 19 -13.92 -8.16 10.36
C ASP A 19 -14.34 -7.16 9.26
N ASP A 20 -15.59 -6.71 9.34
CA ASP A 20 -16.19 -5.81 8.35
C ASP A 20 -15.50 -4.45 8.29
N ILE A 21 -14.93 -3.97 9.40
CA ILE A 21 -14.25 -2.67 9.48
C ILE A 21 -12.98 -2.74 8.66
N MET A 22 -12.16 -3.76 8.90
CA MET A 22 -10.92 -3.97 8.13
C MET A 22 -11.21 -4.15 6.65
N THR A 23 -12.19 -4.98 6.29
CA THR A 23 -12.61 -5.19 4.90
C THR A 23 -13.03 -3.87 4.24
N SER A 24 -13.80 -3.05 4.96
CA SER A 24 -14.26 -1.74 4.47
C SER A 24 -13.11 -0.78 4.18
N LEU A 25 -12.04 -0.76 4.99
CA LEU A 25 -10.87 0.08 4.73
C LEU A 25 -10.24 -0.25 3.37
N PHE A 26 -10.03 -1.53 3.08
CA PHE A 26 -9.41 -1.96 1.82
C PHE A 26 -10.30 -1.67 0.60
N VAL A 27 -11.61 -1.92 0.69
CA VAL A 27 -12.56 -1.60 -0.38
C VAL A 27 -12.63 -0.09 -0.62
N ARG A 28 -12.69 0.72 0.43
CA ARG A 28 -12.70 2.18 0.30
C ARG A 28 -11.40 2.72 -0.28
N MET A 29 -10.25 2.18 0.15
CA MET A 29 -8.95 2.57 -0.41
C MET A 29 -8.87 2.23 -1.90
N TYR A 30 -9.30 1.05 -2.30
CA TYR A 30 -9.36 0.66 -3.71
C TYR A 30 -10.22 1.63 -4.53
N ASN A 31 -11.42 1.97 -4.06
CA ASN A 31 -12.28 2.96 -4.71
C ASN A 31 -11.58 4.34 -4.81
N ARG A 32 -10.90 4.76 -3.74
CA ARG A 32 -10.20 6.05 -3.70
C ARG A 32 -9.07 6.13 -4.72
N LEU A 33 -8.30 5.07 -4.86
CA LEU A 33 -7.23 4.97 -5.86
C LEU A 33 -7.77 5.12 -7.29
N HIS A 34 -8.88 4.47 -7.58
CA HIS A 34 -9.56 4.59 -8.88
C HIS A 34 -10.13 5.98 -9.13
N GLU A 35 -10.76 6.60 -8.16
CA GLU A 35 -11.29 7.96 -8.25
C GLU A 35 -10.18 8.98 -8.56
N ARG A 36 -9.06 8.88 -7.87
CA ARG A 36 -7.93 9.80 -8.01
C ARG A 36 -7.03 9.50 -9.19
N LYS A 37 -7.16 8.36 -9.83
CA LYS A 37 -6.24 7.86 -10.85
C LYS A 37 -4.78 7.89 -10.37
N CYS A 38 -4.57 7.50 -9.11
CA CYS A 38 -3.24 7.47 -8.50
C CYS A 38 -2.48 6.24 -8.97
N TYR A 39 -1.70 6.41 -10.02
CA TYR A 39 -0.79 5.39 -10.53
C TYR A 39 0.59 5.56 -9.85
N SER A 40 1.30 4.46 -9.62
CA SER A 40 2.61 4.47 -8.94
C SER A 40 2.56 5.04 -7.50
N SER A 41 1.53 4.67 -6.76
CA SER A 41 1.25 5.20 -5.42
C SER A 41 1.46 4.19 -4.29
N ALA A 42 2.25 3.12 -4.52
CA ALA A 42 2.40 2.01 -3.56
C ALA A 42 2.77 2.50 -2.14
N LEU A 43 3.72 3.42 -2.00
CA LEU A 43 4.12 3.95 -0.69
C LEU A 43 2.99 4.75 -0.03
N SER A 44 2.38 5.70 -0.74
CA SER A 44 1.29 6.51 -0.17
C SER A 44 0.08 5.66 0.18
N THR A 45 -0.27 4.68 -0.65
CA THR A 45 -1.35 3.71 -0.39
C THR A 45 -1.08 2.90 0.88
N SER A 46 0.13 2.37 1.01
CA SER A 46 0.52 1.57 2.16
C SER A 46 0.58 2.39 3.44
N ILE A 47 1.13 3.63 3.40
CA ILE A 47 1.12 4.53 4.56
C ILE A 47 -0.31 4.87 4.97
N THR A 48 -1.19 5.23 4.02
CA THR A 48 -2.60 5.56 4.30
C THR A 48 -3.31 4.41 5.00
N LEU A 49 -3.21 3.20 4.45
CA LEU A 49 -3.81 2.00 5.04
C LEU A 49 -3.21 1.69 6.41
N GLN A 50 -1.89 1.77 6.56
CA GLN A 50 -1.25 1.48 7.84
C GLN A 50 -1.67 2.45 8.93
N LEU A 51 -1.73 3.75 8.65
CA LEU A 51 -2.21 4.75 9.61
C LEU A 51 -3.66 4.51 10.02
N ALA A 52 -4.54 4.18 9.08
CA ALA A 52 -5.93 3.83 9.39
C ALA A 52 -6.03 2.56 10.24
N LEU A 53 -5.29 1.50 9.89
CA LEU A 53 -5.22 0.26 10.65
C LEU A 53 -4.72 0.50 12.08
N LYS A 54 -3.64 1.26 12.25
CA LYS A 54 -3.08 1.60 13.58
C LYS A 54 -4.05 2.42 14.43
N LYS A 55 -4.78 3.39 13.85
CA LYS A 55 -5.82 4.13 14.57
C LYS A 55 -6.94 3.21 15.09
N LEU A 56 -7.19 2.11 14.42
CA LEU A 56 -8.19 1.10 14.80
C LEU A 56 -7.62 -0.02 15.67
N GLY A 57 -6.32 0.01 16.00
CA GLY A 57 -5.66 -0.97 16.86
C GLY A 57 -5.20 -2.24 16.16
N TYR A 58 -5.19 -2.28 14.82
CA TYR A 58 -4.62 -3.42 14.08
C TYR A 58 -3.12 -3.30 13.93
N GLU A 59 -2.43 -4.42 14.11
CA GLU A 59 -1.00 -4.51 13.84
C GLU A 59 -0.75 -4.73 12.34
N SER A 60 0.20 -4.00 11.80
CA SER A 60 0.63 -4.12 10.40
C SER A 60 2.05 -3.62 10.25
N LEU A 61 2.77 -4.17 9.27
CA LEU A 61 4.12 -3.76 8.89
C LEU A 61 4.10 -3.20 7.47
N LEU A 62 4.81 -2.10 7.25
CA LEU A 62 5.09 -1.59 5.92
C LEU A 62 6.38 -2.23 5.44
N ILE A 63 6.32 -2.95 4.33
CA ILE A 63 7.43 -3.69 3.75
C ILE A 63 7.90 -2.96 2.48
N LEU A 64 9.20 -2.65 2.45
CA LEU A 64 9.90 -2.25 1.24
C LEU A 64 10.61 -3.48 0.67
N GLY A 65 10.54 -3.67 -0.62
CA GLY A 65 11.23 -4.81 -1.23
C GLY A 65 11.17 -4.78 -2.75
N THR A 66 11.35 -5.94 -3.33
CA THR A 66 11.25 -6.16 -4.77
C THR A 66 10.09 -7.10 -5.04
N VAL A 67 9.31 -6.82 -6.07
CA VAL A 67 8.39 -7.78 -6.65
C VAL A 67 8.92 -8.25 -8.00
N ALA A 68 8.72 -9.52 -8.31
CA ALA A 68 9.07 -10.09 -9.61
C ALA A 68 7.86 -10.79 -10.22
N TYR A 69 7.64 -10.49 -11.49
CA TYR A 69 6.61 -11.10 -12.29
C TYR A 69 7.19 -11.45 -13.66
N GLN A 70 7.22 -12.74 -13.97
CA GLN A 70 7.92 -13.27 -15.14
C GLN A 70 9.41 -12.83 -15.12
N ASP A 71 9.88 -12.17 -16.16
CA ASP A 71 11.28 -11.72 -16.30
C ASP A 71 11.47 -10.25 -15.84
N VAL A 72 10.45 -9.63 -15.25
CA VAL A 72 10.50 -8.24 -14.80
C VAL A 72 10.48 -8.19 -13.28
N SER A 73 11.44 -7.50 -12.70
CA SER A 73 11.46 -7.18 -11.28
C SER A 73 11.57 -5.67 -11.06
N TYR A 74 10.87 -5.16 -10.06
CA TYR A 74 10.92 -3.74 -9.71
C TYR A 74 10.69 -3.51 -8.22
N PRO A 75 11.17 -2.39 -7.69
CA PRO A 75 10.95 -2.00 -6.31
C PRO A 75 9.48 -1.77 -6.03
N HIS A 76 9.00 -2.28 -4.90
CA HIS A 76 7.62 -2.15 -4.52
C HIS A 76 7.45 -2.04 -3.01
N ILE A 77 6.25 -1.65 -2.60
CA ILE A 77 5.90 -1.44 -1.20
C ILE A 77 4.51 -2.00 -0.96
N TRP A 78 4.39 -2.77 0.12
CA TRP A 78 3.12 -3.39 0.53
C TRP A 78 2.98 -3.41 2.04
N LEU A 79 1.82 -3.82 2.52
CA LEU A 79 1.60 -4.13 3.93
C LEU A 79 1.69 -5.62 4.18
N GLU A 80 2.19 -5.97 5.34
CA GLU A 80 2.09 -7.30 5.91
C GLU A 80 1.23 -7.25 7.18
N ILE A 81 0.27 -8.16 7.27
CA ILE A 81 -0.59 -8.36 8.43
C ILE A 81 -0.68 -9.85 8.67
N ASP A 82 -0.36 -10.32 9.88
CA ASP A 82 -0.35 -11.75 10.23
C ASP A 82 0.49 -12.60 9.25
N GLN A 83 1.65 -12.10 8.83
CA GLN A 83 2.57 -12.75 7.87
C GLN A 83 1.94 -12.99 6.48
N LYS A 84 0.95 -12.22 6.12
CA LYS A 84 0.30 -12.24 4.80
C LYS A 84 0.42 -10.90 4.12
N ILE A 85 0.47 -10.94 2.79
CA ILE A 85 0.57 -9.78 1.91
C ILE A 85 -0.79 -9.09 1.79
N TYR A 86 -0.76 -7.75 1.85
CA TYR A 86 -1.89 -6.87 1.58
C TYR A 86 -1.41 -5.74 0.65
N ASP A 87 -1.61 -5.92 -0.64
CA ASP A 87 -1.12 -5.05 -1.68
C ASP A 87 -2.23 -4.68 -2.68
N LEU A 88 -2.82 -3.51 -2.49
CA LEU A 88 -3.79 -2.94 -3.43
C LEU A 88 -3.11 -2.29 -4.63
N ALA A 89 -1.91 -1.73 -4.44
CA ALA A 89 -1.25 -0.92 -5.44
C ALA A 89 -0.74 -1.74 -6.64
N ILE A 90 -0.43 -3.01 -6.41
CA ILE A 90 0.07 -3.91 -7.47
C ILE A 90 -0.88 -4.00 -8.66
N HIS A 91 -2.19 -3.97 -8.43
CA HIS A 91 -3.20 -3.99 -9.48
C HIS A 91 -3.09 -2.76 -10.39
N LEU A 92 -2.89 -1.58 -9.81
CA LEU A 92 -2.74 -0.34 -10.57
C LEU A 92 -1.36 -0.23 -11.21
N ASP A 93 -0.32 -0.70 -10.53
CA ASP A 93 1.02 -0.72 -11.08
C ASP A 93 1.09 -1.60 -12.32
N THR A 94 0.51 -2.80 -12.30
CA THR A 94 0.45 -3.69 -13.46
C THR A 94 -0.37 -3.11 -14.63
N GLN A 95 -1.32 -2.21 -14.35
CA GLN A 95 -2.08 -1.52 -15.41
C GLN A 95 -1.35 -0.32 -16.03
N HIS A 96 -0.47 0.34 -15.30
CA HIS A 96 -0.03 1.69 -15.65
C HIS A 96 1.48 1.92 -15.64
N GLN A 97 2.28 1.01 -15.04
CA GLN A 97 3.74 1.14 -15.04
C GLN A 97 4.32 0.91 -16.45
N PRO A 98 5.03 1.86 -17.03
CA PRO A 98 5.56 1.71 -18.40
C PRO A 98 6.48 0.50 -18.57
N VAL A 99 7.28 0.15 -17.55
CA VAL A 99 8.15 -1.03 -17.58
C VAL A 99 7.35 -2.33 -17.69
N LEU A 100 6.17 -2.38 -17.08
CA LEU A 100 5.31 -3.55 -17.13
C LEU A 100 4.51 -3.59 -18.43
N LEU A 101 3.97 -2.46 -18.86
CA LEU A 101 3.22 -2.35 -20.12
C LEU A 101 4.09 -2.69 -21.34
N ASN A 102 5.36 -2.26 -21.35
CA ASN A 102 6.28 -2.54 -22.46
C ASN A 102 6.72 -4.02 -22.54
N ASN A 103 6.47 -4.81 -21.51
CA ASN A 103 6.78 -6.24 -21.46
C ASN A 103 5.51 -7.12 -21.54
N ASP A 104 4.38 -6.58 -21.98
CA ASP A 104 3.09 -7.27 -22.10
C ASP A 104 2.68 -8.01 -20.81
N ILE A 105 3.03 -7.44 -19.66
CA ILE A 105 2.70 -8.01 -18.36
C ILE A 105 1.17 -7.99 -18.16
N LYS A 106 0.63 -9.14 -17.85
CA LYS A 106 -0.79 -9.28 -17.55
C LYS A 106 -1.15 -8.53 -16.28
N VAL A 107 -2.24 -7.78 -16.33
CA VAL A 107 -2.79 -7.13 -15.14
C VAL A 107 -3.16 -8.17 -14.09
N GLU A 108 -2.56 -8.06 -12.92
CA GLU A 108 -2.87 -8.92 -11.79
C GLU A 108 -3.87 -8.23 -10.84
N PRO A 109 -4.77 -9.01 -10.21
CA PRO A 109 -5.65 -8.47 -9.18
C PRO A 109 -4.84 -8.05 -7.93
N PRO A 110 -5.43 -7.23 -7.04
CA PRO A 110 -4.82 -6.94 -5.74
C PRO A 110 -4.45 -8.23 -5.01
N GLN A 111 -3.27 -8.25 -4.40
CA GLN A 111 -2.82 -9.38 -3.57
C GLN A 111 -3.22 -9.08 -2.12
N ILE A 112 -4.30 -9.69 -1.64
CA ILE A 112 -4.91 -9.39 -0.35
C ILE A 112 -5.06 -10.66 0.47
N ASN A 113 -4.59 -10.63 1.73
CA ASN A 113 -4.69 -11.75 2.68
C ASN A 113 -4.08 -13.05 2.11
N VAL A 114 -3.01 -12.94 1.34
CA VAL A 114 -2.36 -14.05 0.65
C VAL A 114 -0.98 -14.32 1.26
N SER A 115 -0.64 -15.60 1.44
CA SER A 115 0.72 -15.95 1.88
C SER A 115 1.75 -15.71 0.78
N TYR A 116 3.02 -15.52 1.13
CA TYR A 116 4.10 -15.35 0.16
C TYR A 116 4.20 -16.51 -0.84
N ASN A 117 3.87 -17.72 -0.42
CA ASN A 117 3.92 -18.91 -1.29
C ASN A 117 2.71 -19.04 -2.24
N ASP A 118 1.60 -18.40 -1.92
CA ASP A 118 0.36 -18.48 -2.69
C ASP A 118 0.12 -17.22 -3.56
N ALA A 119 0.95 -16.20 -3.39
CA ALA A 119 0.89 -14.98 -4.18
C ALA A 119 1.18 -15.28 -5.66
N LYS A 120 0.48 -14.58 -6.56
CA LYS A 120 0.66 -14.72 -8.01
C LYS A 120 1.91 -14.02 -8.55
N ILE A 121 2.53 -13.20 -7.72
CA ILE A 121 3.72 -12.42 -7.97
C ILE A 121 4.71 -12.80 -6.88
N ASP A 122 5.99 -12.89 -7.20
CA ASP A 122 7.02 -13.16 -6.21
C ASP A 122 7.33 -11.87 -5.43
N TYR A 123 7.25 -11.95 -4.11
CA TYR A 123 7.55 -10.85 -3.19
C TYR A 123 8.83 -11.16 -2.42
N TYR A 124 9.80 -10.29 -2.55
CA TYR A 124 11.10 -10.38 -1.87
C TYR A 124 11.19 -9.22 -0.85
N ALA A 125 10.70 -9.48 0.36
CA ALA A 125 10.74 -8.52 1.44
C ALA A 125 12.19 -8.13 1.76
N PHE A 126 12.46 -6.82 1.86
CA PHE A 126 13.76 -6.24 2.19
C PHE A 126 14.92 -6.65 1.27
N GLN A 127 14.64 -7.31 0.16
CA GLN A 127 15.63 -7.63 -0.87
C GLN A 127 15.57 -6.55 -1.95
N PHE A 128 16.70 -5.90 -2.17
CA PHE A 128 16.81 -4.76 -3.05
C PHE A 128 17.67 -5.11 -4.26
N ALA A 129 17.07 -5.16 -5.44
CA ALA A 129 17.83 -5.17 -6.67
C ALA A 129 18.56 -3.83 -6.82
N ASP A 130 19.82 -3.84 -7.28
CA ASP A 130 20.59 -2.62 -7.55
C ASP A 130 20.07 -1.91 -8.81
N THR A 131 18.96 -1.17 -8.65
CA THR A 131 18.38 -0.35 -9.71
C THR A 131 18.36 1.12 -9.30
N TYR A 132 18.34 2.03 -10.29
CA TYR A 132 18.27 3.47 -10.05
C TYR A 132 17.04 3.87 -9.21
N ILE A 133 15.90 3.22 -9.43
CA ILE A 133 14.65 3.48 -8.70
C ILE A 133 14.79 3.09 -7.22
N MET A 134 15.59 2.05 -6.92
CA MET A 134 15.88 1.68 -5.52
C MET A 134 16.66 2.73 -4.77
N SER A 135 17.51 3.51 -5.45
CA SER A 135 18.23 4.60 -4.79
C SER A 135 17.28 5.65 -4.21
N ASP A 136 16.15 5.88 -4.86
CA ASP A 136 15.16 6.87 -4.39
C ASP A 136 14.33 6.30 -3.22
N LEU A 137 13.95 5.03 -3.25
CA LEU A 137 13.28 4.38 -2.10
C LEU A 137 14.23 4.28 -0.89
N LYS A 138 15.50 3.94 -1.09
CA LYS A 138 16.50 3.92 0.00
C LYS A 138 16.65 5.27 0.69
N ARG A 139 16.43 6.39 0.00
CA ARG A 139 16.44 7.74 0.60
C ARG A 139 15.27 7.99 1.55
N LEU A 140 14.23 7.18 1.47
CA LEU A 140 13.07 7.28 2.35
C LEU A 140 13.26 6.48 3.64
N VAL A 141 14.17 5.50 3.64
CA VAL A 141 14.49 4.71 4.82
C VAL A 141 15.00 5.63 5.94
N GLY A 142 14.51 5.42 7.14
CA GLY A 142 14.82 6.25 8.30
C GLY A 142 13.97 7.52 8.42
N LYS A 143 13.20 7.91 7.40
CA LYS A 143 12.27 9.04 7.48
C LYS A 143 11.00 8.66 8.21
N LYS A 144 10.48 9.61 8.98
CA LYS A 144 9.15 9.48 9.58
C LYS A 144 8.06 9.59 8.51
N TYR A 145 6.93 8.96 8.74
CA TYR A 145 5.78 9.11 7.84
C TYR A 145 5.28 10.55 7.76
N SER A 146 5.35 11.31 8.87
CA SER A 146 5.02 12.74 8.86
C SER A 146 5.91 13.53 7.91
N GLU A 147 7.22 13.26 7.86
CA GLU A 147 8.13 13.91 6.91
C GLU A 147 7.80 13.55 5.46
N TYR A 148 7.36 12.31 5.20
CA TYR A 148 6.92 11.91 3.87
C TYR A 148 5.62 12.63 3.48
N ILE A 149 4.65 12.71 4.37
CA ILE A 149 3.36 13.40 4.14
C ILE A 149 3.61 14.88 3.80
N ASP A 150 4.45 15.56 4.56
CA ASP A 150 4.78 16.98 4.34
C ASP A 150 5.47 17.23 2.98
N ASN A 151 6.29 16.27 2.52
CA ASN A 151 7.06 16.39 1.27
C ASN A 151 6.38 15.81 0.04
N ALA A 152 5.24 15.16 0.19
CA ALA A 152 4.48 14.54 -0.89
C ALA A 152 3.01 15.04 -0.96
N PRO A 153 2.79 16.36 -1.06
CA PRO A 153 1.45 16.95 -0.99
C PRO A 153 0.51 16.51 -2.12
N GLN A 154 1.05 15.97 -3.22
CA GLN A 154 0.26 15.39 -4.32
C GLN A 154 -0.53 14.14 -3.86
N PHE A 155 -0.10 13.49 -2.78
CA PHE A 155 -0.81 12.40 -2.12
C PHE A 155 -1.43 12.96 -0.84
N ASP A 156 -2.69 13.30 -0.88
CA ASP A 156 -3.44 13.87 0.24
C ASP A 156 -3.76 12.79 1.29
N ILE A 157 -2.71 12.25 1.92
CA ILE A 157 -2.76 11.07 2.79
C ILE A 157 -3.70 11.30 3.97
N ILE A 158 -3.70 12.49 4.56
CA ILE A 158 -4.58 12.80 5.70
C ILE A 158 -6.05 12.68 5.31
N ASN A 159 -6.43 13.31 4.17
CA ASN A 159 -7.78 13.21 3.64
C ASN A 159 -8.14 11.77 3.27
N ASP A 160 -7.19 11.03 2.70
CA ASP A 160 -7.42 9.64 2.35
C ASP A 160 -7.62 8.74 3.58
N VAL A 161 -6.86 8.94 4.67
CA VAL A 161 -7.09 8.25 5.95
C VAL A 161 -8.50 8.57 6.47
N CYS A 162 -8.90 9.85 6.49
CA CYS A 162 -10.24 10.24 6.92
C CYS A 162 -11.32 9.59 6.04
N TYR A 163 -11.13 9.61 4.73
CA TYR A 163 -12.07 9.02 3.76
C TYR A 163 -12.27 7.52 3.98
N ILE A 164 -11.18 6.75 4.08
CA ILE A 164 -11.30 5.28 4.23
C ILE A 164 -11.84 4.88 5.59
N MET A 165 -11.60 5.68 6.64
CA MET A 165 -12.14 5.47 7.98
C MET A 165 -13.59 5.96 8.13
N ASP A 166 -14.15 6.65 7.14
CA ASP A 166 -15.49 7.27 7.20
C ASP A 166 -15.64 8.29 8.33
N ILE A 167 -14.62 9.10 8.52
CA ILE A 167 -14.62 10.17 9.51
C ILE A 167 -14.46 11.52 8.82
N PRO A 168 -15.04 12.63 9.39
CA PRO A 168 -14.88 13.94 8.81
C PRO A 168 -13.43 14.42 8.91
N GLU A 169 -12.93 15.05 7.86
CA GLU A 169 -11.63 15.73 7.90
C GLU A 169 -11.77 17.04 8.70
N THR A 170 -11.36 16.99 9.95
CA THR A 170 -11.26 18.14 10.83
C THR A 170 -9.81 18.41 11.19
N LYS A 171 -9.52 19.62 11.66
CA LYS A 171 -8.17 19.93 12.15
C LYS A 171 -7.71 18.95 13.24
N GLU A 172 -8.60 18.60 14.16
CA GLU A 172 -8.31 17.66 15.25
C GLU A 172 -7.93 16.27 14.69
N GLN A 173 -8.66 15.78 13.67
CA GLN A 173 -8.33 14.50 13.02
C GLN A 173 -7.01 14.58 12.25
N ALA A 174 -6.78 15.67 11.53
CA ALA A 174 -5.53 15.90 10.81
C ALA A 174 -4.33 15.90 11.77
N ASP A 175 -4.40 16.68 12.85
CA ASP A 175 -3.38 16.75 13.88
C ASP A 175 -3.13 15.35 14.50
N SER A 176 -4.20 14.62 14.84
CA SER A 176 -4.10 13.25 15.39
C SER A 176 -3.45 12.24 14.41
N ILE A 177 -3.72 12.35 13.11
CA ILE A 177 -3.11 11.49 12.09
C ILE A 177 -1.62 11.84 11.93
N MET A 178 -1.27 13.13 11.95
CA MET A 178 0.12 13.58 11.87
C MET A 178 0.93 13.17 13.11
N ASP A 179 0.35 13.26 14.30
CA ASP A 179 0.98 12.79 15.55
C ASP A 179 1.25 11.28 15.50
N LEU A 180 0.30 10.51 14.96
CA LEU A 180 0.49 9.08 14.73
C LEU A 180 1.59 8.84 13.70
N ALA A 181 1.57 9.54 12.56
CA ALA A 181 2.57 9.42 11.51
C ALA A 181 3.99 9.77 11.99
N ALA A 182 4.13 10.67 12.97
CA ALA A 182 5.40 11.01 13.58
C ALA A 182 6.00 9.90 14.46
N GLN A 183 5.21 8.88 14.82
CA GLN A 183 5.68 7.73 15.62
C GLN A 183 6.27 6.61 14.77
N TYR A 184 5.96 6.56 13.48
CA TYR A 184 6.40 5.50 12.57
C TYR A 184 7.50 5.99 11.64
N THR A 185 8.41 5.08 11.32
CA THR A 185 9.56 5.32 10.44
C THR A 185 9.54 4.29 9.32
N ILE A 186 9.91 4.70 8.12
CA ILE A 186 10.09 3.80 6.99
C ILE A 186 11.35 2.98 7.25
N LYS A 187 11.20 1.66 7.38
CA LYS A 187 12.29 0.73 7.73
C LYS A 187 12.75 -0.05 6.50
N ASP A 188 14.00 -0.49 6.53
CA ASP A 188 14.61 -1.37 5.53
C ASP A 188 14.64 -2.86 5.93
N GLY A 189 13.98 -3.20 7.03
CA GLY A 189 13.76 -4.58 7.45
C GLY A 189 14.77 -5.18 8.42
N GLU A 190 15.75 -4.44 8.88
CA GLU A 190 16.77 -4.98 9.80
C GLU A 190 16.36 -5.00 11.29
N GLU A 191 15.11 -4.80 11.64
CA GLU A 191 14.64 -4.98 13.02
C GLU A 191 13.51 -5.99 13.13
N THR A 192 13.84 -7.27 13.01
CA THR A 192 13.11 -8.32 13.74
C THR A 192 13.73 -8.43 15.13
N VAL A 193 13.10 -7.84 16.12
CA VAL A 193 13.32 -8.17 17.53
C VAL A 193 12.49 -9.39 17.85
#